data_70ae1d129d711183c68937727b4d48e1
#
_entry.id   70ae1d129d711183c68937727b4d48e1
#
_cell.length_a   1.000
_cell.length_b   1.000
_cell.length_c   1.000
_cell.angle_alpha   90.00
_cell.angle_beta   90.00
_cell.angle_gamma   90.00
#
_symmetry.space_group_name_H-M   'P 1'
#
loop_
_entity.id
_entity.type
_entity.pdbx_description
1 polymer ?
#
loop_
_entity_poly.entity_id
_entity_poly.type
_entity_poly.pdbx_seq_one_letter_code
_entity_poly.pdbx_strand_id
1 'polypeptide(L)'
;MAPEIASHRETQNEPPLTLGSLFDGIGVFPLAASRHGIVPLWASEIEKAPISITRRHFPEMEHLGDITKMDGGQIPAVHILTFGSPCQNLSQIGDRSGLAGAKSSLFHYAIRIIKEMRCATGGQFPIIALWENVMGALSSNDRLDFLAVLRSFQDAPFSVPPSGRWANAGMVRGRCPDLAWRLMDAQYWASPRLARRQRIFLVEDFGGQRAHEILFKPRPMFLLSETGPVGGLSASAGNRGPFLEAGGRVPILRPFQLFRMRGASKKQEHVQFRDSFGFPTDPFPTILAGVVTPFAFWFEDDPFGGCIRFPTERETERMMGLPEGWTEYGADGKPISSTQRYRALGNSIALPCADYLMAGIAEVLGKEKIASHRETQNGR
;
A
#
# COMPACT_ATOMS: atom_id res chain seq x y z
N MET A 1 44.34 -21.56 -23.45
CA MET A 1 43.96 -20.89 -22.21
C MET A 1 42.45 -20.72 -22.21
N ALA A 2 41.75 -21.55 -21.47
CA ALA A 2 40.29 -21.45 -21.32
C ALA A 2 40.00 -20.42 -20.18
N PRO A 3 38.95 -19.58 -20.27
CA PRO A 3 38.58 -18.71 -19.17
C PRO A 3 37.94 -19.51 -18.05
N GLU A 4 38.48 -19.30 -16.87
CA GLU A 4 37.98 -19.81 -15.61
C GLU A 4 36.53 -19.31 -15.38
N ILE A 5 35.60 -20.26 -15.29
CA ILE A 5 34.22 -19.98 -14.90
C ILE A 5 34.25 -19.70 -13.40
N ALA A 6 34.04 -18.45 -13.05
CA ALA A 6 33.86 -18.05 -11.64
C ALA A 6 32.68 -18.83 -11.06
N SER A 7 32.96 -19.74 -10.14
CA SER A 7 31.96 -20.45 -9.35
C SER A 7 31.14 -19.46 -8.54
N HIS A 8 29.85 -19.35 -8.84
CA HIS A 8 28.89 -18.76 -7.93
C HIS A 8 28.95 -19.55 -6.61
N ARG A 9 29.58 -18.98 -5.59
CA ARG A 9 29.48 -19.48 -4.23
C ARG A 9 28.00 -19.44 -3.85
N GLU A 10 27.43 -20.61 -3.63
CA GLU A 10 26.16 -20.80 -2.94
C GLU A 10 26.22 -20.03 -1.61
N THR A 11 25.43 -18.97 -1.49
CA THR A 11 25.21 -18.28 -0.24
C THR A 11 24.44 -19.22 0.65
N GLN A 12 25.08 -19.64 1.75
CA GLN A 12 24.52 -20.55 2.74
C GLN A 12 23.17 -20.07 3.22
N ASN A 13 22.21 -21.01 3.32
CA ASN A 13 20.80 -20.93 3.67
C ASN A 13 20.51 -20.18 4.99
N GLU A 14 20.55 -18.87 4.99
CA GLU A 14 19.86 -18.13 6.05
C GLU A 14 18.36 -18.11 5.79
N PRO A 15 17.52 -18.28 6.83
CA PRO A 15 16.08 -18.25 6.63
C PRO A 15 15.65 -16.89 6.05
N PRO A 16 14.71 -16.90 5.10
CA PRO A 16 14.22 -15.68 4.46
C PRO A 16 13.58 -14.75 5.49
N LEU A 17 13.52 -13.46 5.16
CA LEU A 17 12.71 -12.51 5.90
C LEU A 17 11.23 -12.91 5.79
N THR A 18 10.46 -12.70 6.85
CA THR A 18 9.05 -13.11 6.93
C THR A 18 8.14 -11.92 7.17
N LEU A 19 6.91 -11.99 6.63
CA LEU A 19 5.89 -10.96 6.72
C LEU A 19 4.62 -11.49 7.37
N GLY A 20 4.04 -10.70 8.29
CA GLY A 20 2.66 -10.78 8.71
C GLY A 20 1.89 -9.54 8.23
N SER A 21 0.68 -9.72 7.73
CA SER A 21 -0.14 -8.64 7.17
C SER A 21 -1.49 -8.57 7.86
N LEU A 22 -1.76 -7.45 8.55
CA LEU A 22 -3.05 -7.17 9.19
C LEU A 22 -3.90 -6.26 8.29
N PHE A 23 -5.21 -6.49 8.25
CA PHE A 23 -6.14 -5.84 7.32
C PHE A 23 -5.68 -6.02 5.87
N ASP A 24 -5.31 -7.23 5.54
CA ASP A 24 -4.54 -7.57 4.34
C ASP A 24 -5.23 -7.19 3.03
N GLY A 25 -6.57 -7.15 3.03
CA GLY A 25 -7.33 -6.88 1.81
C GLY A 25 -7.05 -7.94 0.74
N ILE A 26 -6.57 -7.51 -0.41
CA ILE A 26 -6.28 -8.38 -1.57
C ILE A 26 -4.80 -8.79 -1.68
N GLY A 27 -4.04 -8.73 -0.60
CA GLY A 27 -2.68 -9.26 -0.56
C GLY A 27 -1.62 -8.38 -1.22
N VAL A 28 -1.75 -7.06 -1.18
CA VAL A 28 -0.78 -6.17 -1.87
C VAL A 28 0.56 -6.13 -1.15
N PHE A 29 0.58 -6.09 0.18
CA PHE A 29 1.83 -6.19 0.93
C PHE A 29 2.49 -7.57 0.77
N PRO A 30 1.78 -8.70 0.89
CA PRO A 30 2.30 -10.01 0.53
C PRO A 30 2.88 -10.08 -0.88
N LEU A 31 2.18 -9.53 -1.89
CA LEU A 31 2.67 -9.52 -3.27
C LEU A 31 3.97 -8.71 -3.41
N ALA A 32 4.01 -7.52 -2.82
CA ALA A 32 5.21 -6.70 -2.83
C ALA A 32 6.37 -7.38 -2.10
N ALA A 33 6.12 -7.98 -0.94
CA ALA A 33 7.10 -8.72 -0.15
C ALA A 33 7.71 -9.89 -0.94
N SER A 34 6.87 -10.70 -1.58
CA SER A 34 7.31 -11.87 -2.36
C SER A 34 8.23 -11.48 -3.53
N ARG A 35 8.04 -10.30 -4.14
CA ARG A 35 8.92 -9.80 -5.21
C ARG A 35 10.35 -9.52 -4.74
N HIS A 36 10.54 -9.34 -3.44
CA HIS A 36 11.83 -9.05 -2.82
C HIS A 36 12.34 -10.18 -1.92
N GLY A 37 11.85 -11.41 -2.12
CA GLY A 37 12.29 -12.58 -1.39
C GLY A 37 11.84 -12.63 0.08
N ILE A 38 10.86 -11.81 0.45
CA ILE A 38 10.24 -11.84 1.77
C ILE A 38 9.05 -12.79 1.73
N VAL A 39 8.98 -13.75 2.66
CA VAL A 39 7.95 -14.79 2.69
C VAL A 39 6.75 -14.34 3.52
N PRO A 40 5.55 -14.20 2.94
CA PRO A 40 4.33 -13.97 3.70
C PRO A 40 3.95 -15.24 4.48
N LEU A 41 3.95 -15.17 5.82
CA LEU A 41 3.59 -16.31 6.66
C LEU A 41 2.10 -16.34 6.98
N TRP A 42 1.54 -15.19 7.30
CA TRP A 42 0.14 -15.10 7.68
C TRP A 42 -0.48 -13.73 7.37
N ALA A 43 -1.81 -13.72 7.28
CA ALA A 43 -2.61 -12.53 7.10
C ALA A 43 -3.85 -12.54 7.98
N SER A 44 -4.30 -11.36 8.41
CA SER A 44 -5.59 -11.13 9.07
C SER A 44 -6.49 -10.29 8.17
N GLU A 45 -7.65 -10.83 7.83
CA GLU A 45 -8.71 -10.22 7.03
C GLU A 45 -10.04 -10.90 7.39
N ILE A 46 -11.17 -10.18 7.28
CA ILE A 46 -12.50 -10.69 7.59
C ILE A 46 -13.43 -10.78 6.39
N GLU A 47 -13.13 -10.02 5.33
CA GLU A 47 -13.96 -9.98 4.13
C GLU A 47 -13.71 -11.21 3.26
N LYS A 48 -14.77 -11.96 2.96
CA LYS A 48 -14.68 -13.26 2.27
C LYS A 48 -14.04 -13.18 0.88
N ALA A 49 -14.36 -12.15 0.10
CA ALA A 49 -13.84 -12.04 -1.26
C ALA A 49 -12.33 -11.72 -1.26
N PRO A 50 -11.81 -10.73 -0.50
CA PRO A 50 -10.37 -10.55 -0.29
C PRO A 50 -9.65 -11.80 0.18
N ILE A 51 -10.15 -12.50 1.22
CA ILE A 51 -9.56 -13.75 1.71
C ILE A 51 -9.47 -14.80 0.60
N SER A 52 -10.53 -14.94 -0.22
CA SER A 52 -10.54 -15.91 -1.32
C SER A 52 -9.54 -15.57 -2.41
N ILE A 53 -9.35 -14.27 -2.71
CA ILE A 53 -8.35 -13.78 -3.66
C ILE A 53 -6.94 -14.08 -3.13
N THR A 54 -6.63 -13.72 -1.89
CA THR A 54 -5.29 -13.93 -1.33
C THR A 54 -4.94 -15.40 -1.16
N ARG A 55 -5.88 -16.25 -0.75
CA ARG A 55 -5.67 -17.70 -0.71
C ARG A 55 -5.37 -18.33 -2.07
N ARG A 56 -5.88 -17.75 -3.15
CA ARG A 56 -5.55 -18.20 -4.51
C ARG A 56 -4.10 -17.91 -4.87
N HIS A 57 -3.60 -16.72 -4.51
CA HIS A 57 -2.26 -16.27 -4.86
C HIS A 57 -1.18 -16.70 -3.88
N PHE A 58 -1.56 -16.94 -2.62
CA PHE A 58 -0.68 -17.34 -1.53
C PHE A 58 -1.29 -18.52 -0.78
N PRO A 59 -1.31 -19.71 -1.38
CA PRO A 59 -1.95 -20.90 -0.77
C PRO A 59 -1.26 -21.33 0.54
N GLU A 60 0.02 -21.05 0.70
CA GLU A 60 0.81 -21.37 1.90
C GLU A 60 0.68 -20.32 3.02
N MET A 61 0.11 -19.15 2.73
CA MET A 61 -0.06 -18.09 3.71
C MET A 61 -1.28 -18.40 4.60
N GLU A 62 -1.06 -18.48 5.91
CA GLU A 62 -2.13 -18.73 6.86
C GLU A 62 -3.05 -17.51 7.02
N HIS A 63 -4.38 -17.74 7.03
CA HIS A 63 -5.37 -16.70 7.31
C HIS A 63 -5.86 -16.80 8.76
N LEU A 64 -5.46 -15.85 9.58
CA LEU A 64 -5.76 -15.80 11.02
C LEU A 64 -7.12 -15.17 11.35
N GLY A 65 -7.84 -14.65 10.34
CA GLY A 65 -9.18 -14.11 10.48
C GLY A 65 -9.26 -12.76 11.21
N ASP A 66 -10.11 -12.65 12.22
CA ASP A 66 -10.44 -11.41 12.90
C ASP A 66 -9.35 -10.97 13.89
N ILE A 67 -8.75 -9.80 13.63
CA ILE A 67 -7.69 -9.21 14.46
C ILE A 67 -8.09 -9.03 15.93
N THR A 68 -9.38 -8.87 16.22
CA THR A 68 -9.87 -8.69 17.60
C THR A 68 -9.73 -9.95 18.45
N LYS A 69 -9.59 -11.11 17.79
CA LYS A 69 -9.46 -12.44 18.40
C LYS A 69 -8.03 -12.97 18.42
N MET A 70 -7.11 -12.27 17.75
CA MET A 70 -5.72 -12.68 17.68
C MET A 70 -4.98 -12.34 18.98
N ASP A 71 -4.04 -13.20 19.33
CA ASP A 71 -3.04 -12.99 20.38
C ASP A 71 -1.66 -12.93 19.73
N GLY A 72 -1.03 -11.77 19.76
CA GLY A 72 0.26 -11.53 19.13
C GLY A 72 1.41 -12.37 19.71
N GLY A 73 1.25 -12.86 20.93
CA GLY A 73 2.22 -13.75 21.57
C GLY A 73 2.09 -15.23 21.17
N GLN A 74 0.99 -15.62 20.52
CA GLN A 74 0.70 -17.01 20.14
C GLN A 74 0.78 -17.25 18.64
N ILE A 75 0.81 -16.20 17.81
CA ILE A 75 0.95 -16.33 16.37
C ILE A 75 2.42 -16.41 15.96
N PRO A 76 2.74 -16.97 14.78
CA PRO A 76 4.12 -17.04 14.30
C PRO A 76 4.79 -15.66 14.26
N ALA A 77 5.93 -15.53 14.92
CA ALA A 77 6.70 -14.29 14.91
C ALA A 77 7.24 -13.98 13.50
N VAL A 78 7.21 -12.72 13.10
CA VAL A 78 7.61 -12.26 11.76
C VAL A 78 8.61 -11.10 11.86
N HIS A 79 9.50 -10.99 10.88
CA HIS A 79 10.45 -9.88 10.79
C HIS A 79 9.75 -8.55 10.51
N ILE A 80 8.69 -8.60 9.68
CA ILE A 80 7.98 -7.43 9.18
C ILE A 80 6.50 -7.60 9.47
N LEU A 81 5.88 -6.59 10.07
CA LEU A 81 4.45 -6.55 10.28
C LEU A 81 3.87 -5.32 9.57
N THR A 82 2.94 -5.56 8.64
CA THR A 82 2.27 -4.49 7.89
C THR A 82 0.81 -4.38 8.27
N PHE A 83 0.27 -3.16 8.25
CA PHE A 83 -1.16 -2.95 8.48
C PHE A 83 -1.68 -1.64 7.90
N GLY A 84 -2.85 -1.72 7.26
CA GLY A 84 -3.65 -0.58 6.80
C GLY A 84 -4.95 -0.51 7.58
N SER A 85 -4.93 0.06 8.78
CA SER A 85 -6.13 0.11 9.62
C SER A 85 -7.22 0.99 9.00
N PRO A 86 -8.51 0.62 9.11
CA PRO A 86 -9.61 1.48 8.68
C PRO A 86 -9.53 2.85 9.33
N CYS A 87 -9.73 3.91 8.53
CA CYS A 87 -9.62 5.31 8.95
C CYS A 87 -10.72 5.78 9.94
N GLN A 88 -11.72 4.93 10.20
CA GLN A 88 -12.83 5.28 11.08
C GLN A 88 -12.39 5.21 12.54
N ASN A 89 -12.44 6.37 13.23
CA ASN A 89 -12.25 6.50 14.68
C ASN A 89 -10.82 6.35 15.24
N LEU A 90 -9.80 6.90 14.58
CA LEU A 90 -8.52 7.19 15.26
C LEU A 90 -8.73 8.20 16.42
N SER A 91 -9.77 9.02 16.33
CA SER A 91 -10.08 10.13 17.24
C SER A 91 -10.56 9.75 18.64
N GLN A 92 -10.87 8.49 18.92
CA GLN A 92 -11.25 8.06 20.27
C GLN A 92 -10.06 7.72 21.18
N ILE A 93 -8.87 8.06 20.76
CA ILE A 93 -7.61 7.79 21.49
C ILE A 93 -7.46 8.68 22.76
N GLY A 94 -8.30 9.68 22.94
CA GLY A 94 -8.16 10.68 24.02
C GLY A 94 -8.75 10.31 25.37
N ASP A 95 -9.61 9.30 25.47
CA ASP A 95 -10.28 9.00 26.73
C ASP A 95 -9.68 7.74 27.39
N ARG A 96 -8.87 7.97 28.44
CA ARG A 96 -8.28 6.91 29.28
C ARG A 96 -9.30 6.24 30.19
N SER A 97 -10.58 6.47 30.03
CA SER A 97 -11.65 5.85 30.81
C SER A 97 -11.96 4.45 30.30
N GLY A 98 -11.18 3.46 30.74
CA GLY A 98 -11.58 2.06 30.86
C GLY A 98 -11.96 1.30 29.59
N LEU A 99 -11.42 0.09 29.48
CA LEU A 99 -11.71 -0.97 28.50
C LEU A 99 -13.20 -1.37 28.32
N ALA A 100 -14.16 -0.68 28.92
CA ALA A 100 -15.56 -1.12 28.99
C ALA A 100 -16.56 -0.30 28.15
N GLY A 101 -16.17 0.75 27.41
CA GLY A 101 -17.17 1.67 26.84
C GLY A 101 -16.96 2.22 25.45
N ALA A 102 -15.83 2.05 24.78
CA ALA A 102 -15.60 2.59 23.45
C ALA A 102 -15.19 1.47 22.50
N LYS A 103 -15.75 1.47 21.28
CA LYS A 103 -15.24 0.68 20.16
C LYS A 103 -13.79 1.08 19.98
N SER A 104 -12.86 0.35 20.61
CA SER A 104 -11.42 0.58 20.42
C SER A 104 -11.14 0.55 18.92
N SER A 105 -10.48 1.57 18.41
CA SER A 105 -10.20 1.62 16.97
C SER A 105 -9.39 0.38 16.60
N LEU A 106 -9.67 -0.22 15.47
CA LEU A 106 -8.97 -1.42 14.98
C LEU A 106 -7.44 -1.20 14.89
N PHE A 107 -7.00 0.04 14.79
CA PHE A 107 -5.61 0.45 14.92
C PHE A 107 -4.97 -0.02 16.23
N HIS A 108 -5.67 0.09 17.37
CA HIS A 108 -5.13 -0.33 18.68
C HIS A 108 -4.92 -1.84 18.77
N TYR A 109 -5.74 -2.63 18.07
CA TYR A 109 -5.52 -4.08 18.01
C TYR A 109 -4.21 -4.40 17.27
N ALA A 110 -3.89 -3.67 16.19
CA ALA A 110 -2.61 -3.86 15.52
C ALA A 110 -1.42 -3.51 16.43
N ILE A 111 -1.49 -2.39 17.15
CA ILE A 111 -0.47 -1.99 18.12
C ILE A 111 -0.37 -3.01 19.27
N ARG A 112 -1.50 -3.55 19.76
CA ARG A 112 -1.52 -4.62 20.77
C ARG A 112 -0.77 -5.85 20.28
N ILE A 113 -1.07 -6.34 19.08
CA ILE A 113 -0.41 -7.50 18.48
C ILE A 113 1.10 -7.28 18.34
N ILE A 114 1.54 -6.10 17.90
CA ILE A 114 2.97 -5.75 17.85
C ILE A 114 3.59 -5.87 19.25
N LYS A 115 2.97 -5.27 20.25
CA LYS A 115 3.49 -5.28 21.63
C LYS A 115 3.51 -6.69 22.23
N GLU A 116 2.47 -7.48 22.02
CA GLU A 116 2.37 -8.87 22.45
C GLU A 116 3.46 -9.73 21.80
N MET A 117 3.66 -9.63 20.49
CA MET A 117 4.72 -10.35 19.76
C MET A 117 6.11 -9.96 20.26
N ARG A 118 6.35 -8.65 20.44
CA ARG A 118 7.63 -8.18 20.99
C ARG A 118 7.87 -8.67 22.42
N CYS A 119 6.84 -8.68 23.25
CA CYS A 119 6.92 -9.24 24.61
C CYS A 119 7.27 -10.73 24.58
N ALA A 120 6.55 -11.51 23.78
CA ALA A 120 6.75 -12.96 23.68
C ALA A 120 8.12 -13.35 23.10
N THR A 121 8.71 -12.49 22.27
CA THR A 121 10.02 -12.73 21.63
C THR A 121 11.19 -12.00 22.29
N GLY A 122 11.00 -11.46 23.50
CA GLY A 122 12.05 -10.68 24.17
C GLY A 122 12.51 -9.45 23.39
N GLY A 123 11.62 -8.83 22.62
CA GLY A 123 11.89 -7.65 21.80
C GLY A 123 12.49 -7.93 20.43
N GLN A 124 12.63 -9.19 20.01
CA GLN A 124 13.26 -9.54 18.73
C GLN A 124 12.34 -9.29 17.53
N PHE A 125 11.04 -9.59 17.64
CA PHE A 125 10.08 -9.49 16.52
C PHE A 125 8.82 -8.70 16.90
N PRO A 126 8.22 -7.97 15.94
CA PRO A 126 8.77 -7.67 14.61
C PRO A 126 9.98 -6.73 14.72
N ILE A 127 10.84 -6.77 13.69
CA ILE A 127 11.94 -5.80 13.53
C ILE A 127 11.40 -4.51 12.95
N ILE A 128 10.56 -4.61 11.94
CA ILE A 128 9.92 -3.48 11.25
C ILE A 128 8.40 -3.58 11.39
N ALA A 129 7.77 -2.47 11.79
CA ALA A 129 6.34 -2.27 11.62
C ALA A 129 6.07 -1.19 10.57
N LEU A 130 5.13 -1.45 9.65
CA LEU A 130 4.74 -0.54 8.59
C LEU A 130 3.24 -0.29 8.66
N TRP A 131 2.85 0.96 8.89
CA TRP A 131 1.47 1.40 8.89
C TRP A 131 1.15 2.22 7.64
N GLU A 132 -0.02 1.96 7.05
CA GLU A 132 -0.57 2.71 5.93
C GLU A 132 -1.91 3.33 6.31
N ASN A 133 -2.17 4.56 5.82
CA ASN A 133 -3.50 5.17 5.93
C ASN A 133 -3.74 6.25 4.86
N VAL A 134 -4.96 6.76 4.82
CA VAL A 134 -5.32 7.89 3.95
C VAL A 134 -4.64 9.18 4.44
N MET A 135 -4.40 10.14 3.53
CA MET A 135 -3.82 11.45 3.84
C MET A 135 -4.62 12.19 4.94
N GLY A 136 -5.92 11.94 5.02
CA GLY A 136 -6.79 12.55 6.04
C GLY A 136 -6.34 12.31 7.49
N ALA A 137 -5.59 11.22 7.76
CA ALA A 137 -5.05 10.94 9.08
C ALA A 137 -4.15 12.08 9.63
N LEU A 138 -3.48 12.84 8.74
CA LEU A 138 -2.64 13.99 9.13
C LEU A 138 -3.46 15.22 9.61
N SER A 139 -4.75 15.29 9.31
CA SER A 139 -5.58 16.46 9.58
C SER A 139 -6.83 16.17 10.40
N SER A 140 -7.22 14.92 10.55
CA SER A 140 -8.42 14.53 11.29
C SER A 140 -8.31 14.89 12.78
N ASN A 141 -9.47 15.13 13.41
CA ASN A 141 -9.61 15.46 14.84
C ASN A 141 -8.59 16.52 15.29
N ASP A 142 -8.59 17.66 14.64
CA ASP A 142 -7.65 18.77 14.93
C ASP A 142 -6.17 18.29 14.97
N ARG A 143 -5.82 17.31 14.14
CA ARG A 143 -4.49 16.69 14.00
C ARG A 143 -4.08 15.78 15.16
N LEU A 144 -5.00 15.54 16.09
CA LEU A 144 -4.74 14.69 17.26
C LEU A 144 -4.69 13.20 16.90
N ASP A 145 -5.30 12.80 15.78
CA ASP A 145 -5.28 11.41 15.35
C ASP A 145 -3.86 10.96 14.99
N PHE A 146 -3.12 11.76 14.22
CA PHE A 146 -1.74 11.40 13.89
C PHE A 146 -0.79 11.53 15.08
N LEU A 147 -1.04 12.49 15.98
CA LEU A 147 -0.33 12.55 17.27
C LEU A 147 -0.51 11.26 18.07
N ALA A 148 -1.73 10.74 18.11
CA ALA A 148 -2.02 9.52 18.82
C ALA A 148 -1.38 8.30 18.15
N VAL A 149 -1.33 8.26 16.82
CA VAL A 149 -0.56 7.24 16.08
C VAL A 149 0.91 7.26 16.51
N LEU A 150 1.58 8.41 16.48
CA LEU A 150 2.98 8.52 16.90
C LEU A 150 3.20 8.05 18.34
N ARG A 151 2.33 8.46 19.26
CA ARG A 151 2.39 8.06 20.68
C ARG A 151 2.13 6.57 20.91
N SER A 152 1.39 5.91 20.02
CA SER A 152 1.13 4.47 20.12
C SER A 152 2.35 3.64 19.78
N PHE A 153 3.16 4.13 18.85
CA PHE A 153 4.41 3.49 18.46
C PHE A 153 5.54 3.78 19.45
N GLN A 154 5.65 5.03 19.89
CA GLN A 154 6.74 5.45 20.77
C GLN A 154 6.20 6.16 22.03
N ASP A 155 6.70 5.78 23.18
CA ASP A 155 6.44 6.48 24.44
C ASP A 155 7.34 7.73 24.53
N ALA A 156 7.03 8.74 23.71
CA ALA A 156 7.75 10.00 23.63
C ALA A 156 6.81 11.20 23.77
N PRO A 157 7.26 12.34 24.27
CA PRO A 157 6.43 13.52 24.49
C PRO A 157 6.14 14.28 23.17
N PHE A 158 5.45 13.63 22.24
CA PHE A 158 5.02 14.27 21.00
C PHE A 158 3.98 15.35 21.25
N SER A 159 4.06 16.42 20.49
CA SER A 159 3.05 17.47 20.41
C SER A 159 2.72 17.80 18.97
N VAL A 160 1.53 18.37 18.75
CA VAL A 160 1.19 18.92 17.42
C VAL A 160 2.19 20.01 17.08
N PRO A 161 2.73 20.04 15.85
CA PRO A 161 3.70 21.06 15.46
C PRO A 161 3.17 22.50 15.67
N PRO A 162 4.00 23.47 16.07
CA PRO A 162 3.59 24.87 16.26
C PRO A 162 2.94 25.49 15.01
N SER A 163 3.30 25.02 13.82
CA SER A 163 2.66 25.43 12.56
C SER A 163 1.19 25.01 12.45
N GLY A 164 0.71 24.19 13.39
CA GLY A 164 -0.62 23.59 13.33
C GLY A 164 -0.81 22.60 12.19
N ARG A 165 0.26 22.09 11.57
CA ARG A 165 0.18 21.12 10.48
C ARG A 165 1.30 20.09 10.59
N TRP A 166 0.95 18.81 10.39
CA TRP A 166 1.94 17.77 10.19
C TRP A 166 2.58 17.90 8.81
N ALA A 167 3.88 17.75 8.74
CA ALA A 167 4.57 17.68 7.46
C ALA A 167 4.21 16.39 6.71
N ASN A 168 4.24 16.44 5.37
CA ASN A 168 4.01 15.27 4.52
C ASN A 168 5.09 14.20 4.65
N ALA A 169 6.22 14.54 5.26
CA ALA A 169 7.31 13.64 5.58
C ALA A 169 8.02 14.09 6.84
N GLY A 170 8.48 13.16 7.64
CA GLY A 170 9.22 13.45 8.86
C GLY A 170 9.82 12.19 9.46
N MET A 171 10.64 12.40 10.48
CA MET A 171 11.24 11.33 11.26
C MET A 171 11.38 11.73 12.71
N VAL A 172 11.40 10.74 13.58
CA VAL A 172 11.73 10.89 14.99
C VAL A 172 12.90 9.97 15.26
N ARG A 173 14.02 10.56 15.64
CA ARG A 173 15.22 9.84 16.10
C ARG A 173 15.36 9.98 17.59
N GLY A 174 15.47 8.86 18.27
CA GLY A 174 15.68 8.77 19.70
C GLY A 174 16.69 7.68 20.03
N ARG A 175 16.65 7.19 21.25
CA ARG A 175 17.50 6.09 21.68
C ARG A 175 17.14 4.72 21.08
N CYS A 176 16.12 4.62 20.25
CA CYS A 176 15.40 3.50 19.65
C CYS A 176 14.01 3.38 20.28
N PRO A 177 13.00 3.04 19.53
CA PRO A 177 13.00 2.75 18.09
C PRO A 177 13.13 4.02 17.23
N ASP A 178 13.46 3.84 15.94
CA ASP A 178 13.50 4.90 14.91
C ASP A 178 12.20 4.88 14.13
N LEU A 179 11.57 6.05 13.96
CA LEU A 179 10.29 6.20 13.29
C LEU A 179 10.38 7.24 12.20
N ALA A 180 9.84 6.93 11.04
CA ALA A 180 9.73 7.88 9.94
C ALA A 180 8.37 7.75 9.24
N TRP A 181 7.89 8.82 8.61
CA TRP A 181 6.68 8.81 7.79
C TRP A 181 6.85 9.61 6.52
N ARG A 182 6.08 9.22 5.49
CA ARG A 182 6.04 9.90 4.19
C ARG A 182 4.67 9.76 3.55
N LEU A 183 4.14 10.88 3.06
CA LEU A 183 3.00 10.89 2.16
C LEU A 183 3.49 10.51 0.76
N MET A 184 2.95 9.45 0.19
CA MET A 184 3.26 8.98 -1.15
C MET A 184 2.01 9.08 -2.02
N ASP A 185 2.17 9.53 -3.27
CA ASP A 185 1.10 9.56 -4.25
C ASP A 185 1.43 8.61 -5.41
N ALA A 186 0.63 7.57 -5.58
CA ALA A 186 0.89 6.48 -6.50
C ALA A 186 1.18 6.93 -7.94
N GLN A 187 0.61 8.06 -8.38
CA GLN A 187 0.85 8.61 -9.71
C GLN A 187 2.32 8.84 -10.07
N TYR A 188 3.19 9.00 -9.06
CA TYR A 188 4.62 9.26 -9.25
C TYR A 188 5.50 8.00 -9.09
N TRP A 189 4.90 6.84 -8.84
CA TRP A 189 5.64 5.62 -8.46
C TRP A 189 5.68 4.54 -9.53
N ALA A 190 5.02 4.76 -10.65
CA ALA A 190 5.09 3.86 -11.80
C ALA A 190 4.98 4.61 -13.13
N SER A 191 5.48 3.95 -14.21
CA SER A 191 5.24 4.35 -15.59
C SER A 191 4.50 3.19 -16.29
N PRO A 192 3.40 3.42 -17.01
CA PRO A 192 2.71 4.71 -17.14
C PRO A 192 2.09 5.20 -15.83
N ARG A 193 1.75 6.49 -15.74
CA ARG A 193 1.19 7.10 -14.54
C ARG A 193 -0.05 6.36 -14.05
N LEU A 194 -0.03 5.98 -12.78
CA LEU A 194 -1.14 5.33 -12.11
C LEU A 194 -2.21 6.34 -11.67
N ALA A 195 -3.26 5.83 -11.03
CA ALA A 195 -4.25 6.68 -10.39
C ALA A 195 -3.62 7.59 -9.32
N ARG A 196 -4.13 8.82 -9.21
CA ARG A 196 -3.82 9.69 -8.07
C ARG A 196 -4.33 9.01 -6.82
N ARG A 197 -3.42 8.59 -5.94
CA ARG A 197 -3.76 7.89 -4.70
C ARG A 197 -2.75 8.24 -3.63
N GLN A 198 -3.12 9.21 -2.81
CA GLN A 198 -2.28 9.68 -1.72
C GLN A 198 -2.49 8.83 -0.48
N ARG A 199 -1.38 8.31 0.06
CA ARG A 199 -1.35 7.52 1.28
C ARG A 199 -0.18 7.93 2.16
N ILE A 200 -0.42 8.01 3.45
CA ILE A 200 0.64 8.14 4.44
C ILE A 200 1.18 6.75 4.76
N PHE A 201 2.49 6.62 4.74
CA PHE A 201 3.18 5.43 5.23
C PHE A 201 4.06 5.83 6.40
N LEU A 202 4.02 5.03 7.45
CA LEU A 202 4.87 5.18 8.62
C LEU A 202 5.62 3.87 8.82
N VAL A 203 6.92 3.98 9.03
CA VAL A 203 7.80 2.85 9.33
C VAL A 203 8.38 3.06 10.71
N GLU A 204 8.30 2.05 11.56
CA GLU A 204 9.03 1.97 12.81
C GLU A 204 10.04 0.84 12.75
N ASP A 205 11.29 1.15 13.08
CA ASP A 205 12.38 0.22 13.15
C ASP A 205 12.75 -0.04 14.62
N PHE A 206 12.31 -1.16 15.14
CA PHE A 206 12.55 -1.56 16.51
C PHE A 206 13.99 -2.06 16.76
N GLY A 207 14.67 -2.48 15.70
CA GLY A 207 16.01 -3.08 15.78
C GLY A 207 17.16 -2.10 15.48
N GLY A 208 16.83 -0.87 15.00
CA GLY A 208 17.87 0.04 14.56
C GLY A 208 17.43 1.48 14.33
N GLN A 209 18.07 2.16 13.40
CA GLN A 209 17.80 3.54 13.02
C GLN A 209 17.68 3.69 11.47
N ARG A 210 16.94 2.78 10.84
CA ARG A 210 16.90 2.62 9.38
C ARG A 210 15.54 3.03 8.75
N ALA A 211 14.56 3.43 9.55
CA ALA A 211 13.23 3.80 9.03
C ALA A 211 13.30 4.85 7.91
N HIS A 212 14.22 5.80 8.02
CA HIS A 212 14.45 6.83 7.00
C HIS A 212 15.05 6.26 5.71
N GLU A 213 15.94 5.25 5.79
CA GLU A 213 16.54 4.62 4.61
C GLU A 213 15.48 3.86 3.80
N ILE A 214 14.49 3.27 4.49
CA ILE A 214 13.36 2.59 3.85
C ILE A 214 12.47 3.59 3.10
N LEU A 215 12.11 4.71 3.75
CA LEU A 215 11.14 5.66 3.21
C LEU A 215 11.72 6.70 2.24
N PHE A 216 12.99 7.06 2.40
CA PHE A 216 13.60 8.18 1.67
C PHE A 216 14.76 7.76 0.77
N LYS A 217 14.96 6.46 0.55
CA LYS A 217 16.01 6.01 -0.36
C LYS A 217 15.84 6.67 -1.74
N PRO A 218 16.95 7.09 -2.38
CA PRO A 218 16.88 7.62 -3.72
C PRO A 218 16.24 6.60 -4.65
N ARG A 219 15.26 7.05 -5.40
CA ARG A 219 14.72 6.31 -6.54
C ARG A 219 15.24 6.98 -7.79
N PRO A 220 15.65 6.22 -8.83
CA PRO A 220 15.77 6.83 -10.14
C PRO A 220 14.41 7.45 -10.45
N MET A 221 14.33 8.77 -10.39
CA MET A 221 13.15 9.48 -10.87
C MET A 221 13.07 9.12 -12.35
N PHE A 222 11.98 8.49 -12.76
CA PHE A 222 11.61 8.55 -14.17
C PHE A 222 11.41 10.03 -14.45
N LEU A 223 12.42 10.66 -15.02
CA LEU A 223 12.39 12.06 -15.36
C LEU A 223 11.13 12.27 -16.21
N LEU A 224 10.38 13.29 -15.85
CA LEU A 224 9.22 13.80 -16.62
C LEU A 224 9.61 14.22 -18.04
N SER A 225 10.88 14.06 -18.42
CA SER A 225 11.42 14.37 -19.74
C SER A 225 10.96 13.42 -20.85
N GLU A 226 10.31 12.31 -20.55
CA GLU A 226 9.57 11.55 -21.56
C GLU A 226 8.13 12.06 -21.75
N THR A 227 7.87 13.31 -21.46
CA THR A 227 6.73 14.05 -22.01
C THR A 227 7.02 14.46 -23.47
N GLY A 228 7.43 13.50 -24.27
CA GLY A 228 7.19 13.62 -25.70
C GLY A 228 5.67 13.66 -25.90
N PRO A 229 5.15 14.36 -26.89
CA PRO A 229 3.74 14.32 -27.20
C PRO A 229 3.31 12.85 -27.30
N VAL A 230 2.20 12.49 -26.64
CA VAL A 230 1.68 11.11 -26.54
C VAL A 230 1.35 10.50 -27.93
N GLY A 231 1.56 11.25 -29.02
CA GLY A 231 1.51 10.78 -30.39
C GLY A 231 2.63 9.81 -30.81
N GLY A 232 3.57 9.46 -29.92
CA GLY A 232 4.72 8.59 -30.23
C GLY A 232 4.76 7.27 -29.49
N LEU A 233 3.71 6.85 -28.76
CA LEU A 233 3.62 5.51 -28.24
C LEU A 233 3.32 4.53 -29.37
N SER A 234 4.32 4.27 -30.21
CA SER A 234 4.32 3.09 -31.04
C SER A 234 4.23 1.91 -30.06
N ALA A 235 3.20 1.12 -30.22
CA ALA A 235 2.94 -0.08 -29.44
C ALA A 235 4.05 -1.12 -29.70
N SER A 236 5.21 -0.95 -29.07
CA SER A 236 6.07 -2.10 -28.84
C SER A 236 5.32 -3.01 -27.87
N ALA A 237 5.25 -4.28 -28.15
CA ALA A 237 4.36 -5.28 -27.55
C ALA A 237 4.48 -5.47 -26.02
N GLY A 238 5.25 -4.65 -25.33
CA GLY A 238 5.49 -4.71 -23.88
C GLY A 238 4.95 -3.55 -23.05
N ASN A 239 4.55 -2.45 -23.66
CA ASN A 239 4.19 -1.24 -22.93
C ASN A 239 2.77 -0.75 -23.26
N ARG A 240 1.83 -1.65 -23.07
CA ARG A 240 0.42 -1.35 -23.25
C ARG A 240 -0.05 -0.56 -22.04
N GLY A 241 -0.44 0.71 -22.24
CA GLY A 241 -1.04 1.55 -21.21
C GLY A 241 -2.26 0.89 -20.55
N PRO A 242 -2.80 1.43 -19.44
CA PRO A 242 -3.85 0.79 -18.65
C PRO A 242 -5.15 0.46 -19.42
N PHE A 243 -5.29 0.88 -20.68
CA PHE A 243 -6.55 0.86 -21.42
C PHE A 243 -6.46 0.10 -22.76
N LEU A 244 -6.41 -1.21 -22.69
CA LEU A 244 -6.32 -2.07 -23.89
C LEU A 244 -7.64 -2.49 -24.50
N GLU A 245 -8.75 -2.33 -23.80
CA GLU A 245 -10.02 -2.91 -24.20
C GLU A 245 -10.83 -2.03 -25.17
N ALA A 246 -10.23 -0.95 -25.66
CA ALA A 246 -10.82 -0.07 -26.66
C ALA A 246 -10.50 -0.48 -28.11
N GLY A 247 -10.59 -1.78 -28.43
CA GLY A 247 -10.49 -2.25 -29.83
C GLY A 247 -9.11 -2.05 -30.49
N GLY A 248 -8.01 -2.03 -29.71
CA GLY A 248 -6.64 -1.86 -30.23
C GLY A 248 -6.26 -0.42 -30.54
N ARG A 249 -7.14 0.54 -30.37
CA ARG A 249 -6.88 1.97 -30.49
C ARG A 249 -6.38 2.53 -29.15
N VAL A 250 -5.43 3.47 -29.19
CA VAL A 250 -4.97 4.18 -27.99
C VAL A 250 -5.85 5.40 -27.78
N PRO A 251 -6.75 5.39 -26.78
CA PRO A 251 -7.61 6.54 -26.54
C PRO A 251 -6.83 7.67 -25.86
N ILE A 252 -7.14 8.91 -26.20
CA ILE A 252 -6.80 10.06 -25.39
C ILE A 252 -7.76 10.05 -24.19
N LEU A 253 -7.21 9.81 -22.99
CA LEU A 253 -8.00 9.75 -21.78
C LEU A 253 -8.30 11.14 -21.25
N ARG A 254 -9.56 11.45 -21.11
CA ARG A 254 -10.02 12.58 -20.32
C ARG A 254 -10.84 12.04 -19.15
N PRO A 255 -10.29 11.96 -17.95
CA PRO A 255 -11.04 11.53 -16.79
C PRO A 255 -12.11 12.58 -16.47
N PHE A 256 -13.37 12.18 -16.54
CA PHE A 256 -14.48 12.96 -16.03
C PHE A 256 -14.75 12.55 -14.59
N GLN A 257 -14.78 13.51 -13.69
CA GLN A 257 -15.25 13.26 -12.34
C GLN A 257 -16.75 13.52 -12.29
N LEU A 258 -17.56 12.46 -12.16
CA LEU A 258 -18.97 12.59 -11.84
C LEU A 258 -19.11 12.92 -10.34
N PHE A 259 -19.52 14.15 -10.05
CA PHE A 259 -19.91 14.53 -8.70
C PHE A 259 -21.42 14.31 -8.53
N ARG A 260 -21.81 13.40 -7.64
CA ARG A 260 -23.16 13.40 -7.09
C ARG A 260 -23.27 14.55 -6.10
N MET A 261 -23.88 15.65 -6.50
CA MET A 261 -24.31 16.67 -5.56
C MET A 261 -25.56 16.17 -4.83
N ARG A 262 -25.48 15.98 -3.52
CA ARG A 262 -26.67 15.81 -2.68
C ARG A 262 -27.36 17.17 -2.63
N GLY A 263 -28.42 17.35 -3.41
CA GLY A 263 -29.32 18.49 -3.28
C GLY A 263 -30.07 18.45 -1.95
N ALA A 264 -30.50 19.61 -1.47
CA ALA A 264 -31.25 19.75 -0.21
C ALA A 264 -32.62 19.03 -0.21
N SER A 265 -33.09 18.50 -1.34
CA SER A 265 -34.24 17.63 -1.44
C SER A 265 -33.87 16.28 -2.04
N LYS A 266 -34.31 15.20 -1.42
CA LYS A 266 -34.04 13.80 -1.79
C LYS A 266 -34.55 13.39 -3.20
N LYS A 267 -35.06 14.29 -4.01
CA LYS A 267 -35.73 14.01 -5.29
C LYS A 267 -35.01 14.50 -6.55
N GLN A 268 -33.89 15.22 -6.43
CA GLN A 268 -33.13 15.65 -7.61
C GLN A 268 -31.64 15.35 -7.40
N GLU A 269 -31.18 14.26 -7.99
CA GLU A 269 -29.74 14.00 -8.15
C GLU A 269 -29.28 14.81 -9.36
N HIS A 270 -28.60 15.92 -9.13
CA HIS A 270 -27.89 16.63 -10.20
C HIS A 270 -26.52 15.99 -10.40
N VAL A 271 -26.30 15.41 -11.54
CA VAL A 271 -24.98 14.97 -11.98
C VAL A 271 -24.28 16.17 -12.60
N GLN A 272 -23.33 16.76 -11.92
CA GLN A 272 -22.45 17.76 -12.53
C GLN A 272 -21.20 17.06 -13.07
N PHE A 273 -21.00 17.21 -14.38
CA PHE A 273 -19.72 16.92 -15.01
C PHE A 273 -18.77 18.07 -14.68
N ARG A 274 -17.82 17.89 -13.82
CA ARG A 274 -16.65 18.75 -13.80
C ARG A 274 -15.68 18.21 -14.84
N ASP A 275 -15.50 19.00 -15.89
CA ASP A 275 -14.38 18.86 -16.78
C ASP A 275 -13.14 19.05 -15.91
N SER A 276 -12.45 17.96 -15.55
CA SER A 276 -11.10 18.08 -15.06
C SER A 276 -10.32 18.43 -16.32
N PHE A 277 -10.01 19.72 -16.51
CA PHE A 277 -9.16 20.21 -17.58
C PHE A 277 -7.80 19.54 -17.50
N GLY A 278 -7.79 18.25 -17.75
CA GLY A 278 -6.62 17.42 -17.77
C GLY A 278 -6.08 17.36 -19.16
N PHE A 279 -4.79 17.64 -19.28
CA PHE A 279 -4.05 17.22 -20.45
C PHE A 279 -4.18 15.69 -20.59
N PRO A 280 -4.02 15.12 -21.80
CA PRO A 280 -4.02 13.66 -22.00
C PRO A 280 -3.10 12.86 -21.09
N THR A 281 -2.24 13.55 -20.36
CA THR A 281 -1.25 13.03 -19.41
C THR A 281 -1.72 13.06 -17.95
N ASP A 282 -2.95 13.51 -17.65
CA ASP A 282 -3.40 13.59 -16.26
C ASP A 282 -3.56 12.21 -15.65
N PRO A 283 -3.15 12.06 -14.38
CA PRO A 283 -3.33 10.80 -13.68
C PRO A 283 -4.81 10.53 -13.42
N PHE A 284 -5.13 9.27 -13.33
CA PHE A 284 -6.45 8.80 -12.98
C PHE A 284 -6.89 9.35 -11.60
N PRO A 285 -8.17 9.70 -11.41
CA PRO A 285 -8.67 10.05 -10.08
C PRO A 285 -8.61 8.87 -9.13
N THR A 286 -8.64 9.14 -7.83
CA THR A 286 -8.61 8.11 -6.79
C THR A 286 -9.76 7.13 -6.95
N ILE A 287 -9.44 5.85 -7.04
CA ILE A 287 -10.42 4.75 -7.04
C ILE A 287 -10.98 4.63 -5.62
N LEU A 288 -12.31 4.73 -5.51
CA LEU A 288 -13.02 4.66 -4.25
C LEU A 288 -13.72 3.30 -4.09
N ALA A 289 -13.79 2.79 -2.87
CA ALA A 289 -14.50 1.57 -2.56
C ALA A 289 -16.00 1.72 -2.81
N GLY A 290 -16.56 0.86 -3.67
CA GLY A 290 -17.99 0.85 -3.99
C GLY A 290 -18.48 1.98 -4.87
N VAL A 291 -17.60 2.86 -5.34
CA VAL A 291 -17.93 3.93 -6.31
C VAL A 291 -17.04 3.78 -7.52
N VAL A 292 -17.63 3.34 -8.62
CA VAL A 292 -16.93 3.32 -9.90
C VAL A 292 -17.07 4.69 -10.53
N THR A 293 -15.95 5.36 -10.80
CA THR A 293 -15.95 6.67 -11.47
C THR A 293 -15.94 6.43 -12.98
N PRO A 294 -16.93 6.93 -13.74
CA PRO A 294 -16.90 6.81 -15.18
C PRO A 294 -15.80 7.68 -15.78
N PHE A 295 -15.32 7.25 -16.95
CA PHE A 295 -14.30 7.94 -17.71
C PHE A 295 -14.79 8.25 -19.09
N ALA A 296 -14.33 9.36 -19.64
CA ALA A 296 -14.46 9.61 -21.06
C ALA A 296 -13.22 9.09 -21.76
N PHE A 297 -13.45 8.37 -22.81
CA PHE A 297 -12.43 7.93 -23.76
C PHE A 297 -12.61 8.75 -25.03
N TRP A 298 -11.57 9.42 -25.42
CA TRP A 298 -11.54 10.19 -26.64
C TRP A 298 -10.60 9.50 -27.63
N PHE A 299 -11.05 9.36 -28.88
CA PHE A 299 -10.24 8.87 -29.97
C PHE A 299 -10.02 10.01 -30.95
N GLU A 300 -8.76 10.30 -31.29
CA GLU A 300 -8.41 11.39 -32.21
C GLU A 300 -9.03 11.24 -33.58
N ASP A 301 -9.26 10.00 -34.01
CA ASP A 301 -9.82 9.63 -35.30
C ASP A 301 -11.35 9.42 -35.27
N ASP A 302 -12.01 9.67 -34.15
CA ASP A 302 -13.46 9.56 -34.03
C ASP A 302 -14.14 10.94 -34.21
N PRO A 303 -14.84 11.17 -35.33
CA PRO A 303 -15.49 12.43 -35.57
C PRO A 303 -16.62 12.75 -34.57
N PHE A 304 -17.11 11.76 -33.80
CA PHE A 304 -18.14 11.91 -32.78
C PHE A 304 -17.59 12.04 -31.37
N GLY A 305 -16.29 12.07 -31.20
CA GLY A 305 -15.64 12.55 -29.99
C GLY A 305 -15.52 11.57 -28.82
N GLY A 306 -15.67 10.28 -29.02
CA GLY A 306 -15.40 9.30 -27.97
C GLY A 306 -16.63 8.83 -27.19
N CYS A 307 -16.40 7.97 -26.20
CA CYS A 307 -17.46 7.44 -25.35
C CYS A 307 -17.16 7.64 -23.86
N ILE A 308 -18.21 7.72 -23.06
CA ILE A 308 -18.13 7.69 -21.60
C ILE A 308 -18.46 6.28 -21.15
N ARG A 309 -17.55 5.64 -20.43
CA ARG A 309 -17.78 4.33 -19.81
C ARG A 309 -17.08 4.20 -18.46
N PHE A 310 -17.42 3.18 -17.73
CA PHE A 310 -16.67 2.80 -16.52
C PHE A 310 -15.39 2.03 -16.91
N PRO A 311 -14.32 2.15 -16.13
CA PRO A 311 -13.16 1.28 -16.29
C PRO A 311 -13.58 -0.15 -15.99
N THR A 312 -13.03 -1.11 -16.71
CA THR A 312 -13.18 -2.52 -16.36
C THR A 312 -12.38 -2.85 -15.10
N GLU A 313 -12.64 -4.00 -14.50
CA GLU A 313 -11.91 -4.46 -13.32
C GLU A 313 -10.41 -4.64 -13.63
N ARG A 314 -10.08 -5.16 -14.82
CA ARG A 314 -8.68 -5.33 -15.27
C ARG A 314 -7.99 -4.00 -15.48
N GLU A 315 -8.68 -3.01 -16.06
CA GLU A 315 -8.16 -1.64 -16.15
C GLU A 315 -7.93 -1.05 -14.75
N THR A 316 -8.83 -1.31 -13.82
CA THR A 316 -8.71 -0.86 -12.42
C THR A 316 -7.53 -1.53 -11.72
N GLU A 317 -7.30 -2.82 -11.93
CA GLU A 317 -6.11 -3.54 -11.46
C GLU A 317 -4.83 -2.89 -11.99
N ARG A 318 -4.75 -2.59 -13.29
CA ARG A 318 -3.60 -1.90 -13.89
C ARG A 318 -3.38 -0.51 -13.30
N MET A 319 -4.46 0.25 -13.03
CA MET A 319 -4.38 1.56 -12.37
C MET A 319 -3.82 1.47 -10.94
N MET A 320 -3.96 0.32 -10.30
CA MET A 320 -3.38 0.04 -8.99
C MET A 320 -1.99 -0.59 -9.08
N GLY A 321 -1.49 -0.83 -10.30
CA GLY A 321 -0.21 -1.49 -10.56
C GLY A 321 -0.22 -2.99 -10.28
N LEU A 322 -1.39 -3.58 -10.13
CA LEU A 322 -1.57 -5.02 -9.91
C LEU A 322 -1.41 -5.82 -11.20
N PRO A 323 -1.04 -7.10 -11.12
CA PRO A 323 -1.13 -8.02 -12.24
C PRO A 323 -2.57 -8.10 -12.77
N GLU A 324 -2.71 -8.28 -14.07
CA GLU A 324 -4.01 -8.45 -14.71
C GLU A 324 -4.70 -9.72 -14.23
N GLY A 325 -5.99 -9.61 -13.93
CA GLY A 325 -6.78 -10.73 -13.41
C GLY A 325 -6.52 -11.04 -11.94
N TRP A 326 -5.77 -10.21 -11.22
CA TRP A 326 -5.47 -10.43 -9.80
C TRP A 326 -6.69 -10.70 -8.94
N THR A 327 -7.79 -9.99 -9.20
CA THR A 327 -9.04 -10.13 -8.44
C THR A 327 -10.10 -10.98 -9.13
N GLU A 328 -9.78 -11.61 -10.27
CA GLU A 328 -10.78 -12.23 -11.14
C GLU A 328 -11.41 -13.48 -10.54
N TYR A 329 -10.59 -14.33 -9.91
CA TYR A 329 -11.04 -15.60 -9.33
C TYR A 329 -10.67 -15.72 -7.86
N GLY A 330 -11.51 -16.45 -7.12
CA GLY A 330 -11.21 -16.88 -5.75
C GLY A 330 -10.42 -18.18 -5.69
N ALA A 331 -10.09 -18.62 -4.48
CA ALA A 331 -9.38 -19.87 -4.21
C ALA A 331 -10.17 -21.13 -4.65
N ASP A 332 -11.48 -21.04 -4.71
CA ASP A 332 -12.38 -22.10 -5.20
C ASP A 332 -12.48 -22.13 -6.73
N GLY A 333 -11.73 -21.30 -7.43
CA GLY A 333 -11.76 -21.18 -8.89
C GLY A 333 -12.98 -20.45 -9.45
N LYS A 334 -13.89 -19.96 -8.59
CA LYS A 334 -15.05 -19.21 -9.04
C LYS A 334 -14.74 -17.72 -9.28
N PRO A 335 -15.42 -17.10 -10.25
CA PRO A 335 -15.22 -15.67 -10.49
C PRO A 335 -15.74 -14.83 -9.30
N ILE A 336 -14.99 -13.81 -8.94
CA ILE A 336 -15.39 -12.80 -7.98
C ILE A 336 -16.29 -11.77 -8.69
N SER A 337 -17.40 -11.39 -8.09
CA SER A 337 -18.33 -10.44 -8.71
C SER A 337 -17.68 -9.05 -8.92
N SER A 338 -18.05 -8.35 -9.99
CA SER A 338 -17.57 -6.99 -10.31
C SER A 338 -17.67 -6.04 -9.12
N THR A 339 -18.79 -6.05 -8.40
CA THR A 339 -18.99 -5.21 -7.20
C THR A 339 -17.96 -5.50 -6.10
N GLN A 340 -17.68 -6.77 -5.85
CA GLN A 340 -16.67 -7.17 -4.85
C GLN A 340 -15.25 -6.79 -5.31
N ARG A 341 -14.94 -6.96 -6.60
CA ARG A 341 -13.65 -6.57 -7.20
C ARG A 341 -13.41 -5.07 -7.06
N TYR A 342 -14.35 -4.23 -7.50
CA TYR A 342 -14.22 -2.76 -7.36
C TYR A 342 -14.13 -2.31 -5.91
N ARG A 343 -14.89 -2.94 -5.00
CA ARG A 343 -14.81 -2.63 -3.56
C ARG A 343 -13.43 -2.97 -3.00
N ALA A 344 -12.92 -4.13 -3.33
CA ALA A 344 -11.61 -4.61 -2.87
C ALA A 344 -10.47 -3.74 -3.43
N LEU A 345 -10.51 -3.42 -4.73
CA LEU A 345 -9.55 -2.54 -5.39
C LEU A 345 -9.59 -1.10 -4.82
N GLY A 346 -10.78 -0.58 -4.54
CA GLY A 346 -10.96 0.73 -3.93
C GLY A 346 -10.44 0.82 -2.49
N ASN A 347 -10.48 -0.27 -1.72
CA ASN A 347 -9.92 -0.34 -0.36
C ASN A 347 -8.41 -0.60 -0.36
N SER A 348 -7.85 -1.11 -1.45
CA SER A 348 -6.46 -1.52 -1.53
C SER A 348 -5.48 -0.35 -1.62
N ILE A 349 -4.20 -0.64 -1.48
CA ILE A 349 -3.09 0.28 -1.75
C ILE A 349 -2.58 0.07 -3.18
N ALA A 350 -1.86 1.07 -3.72
CA ALA A 350 -1.20 0.91 -5.01
C ALA A 350 0.09 0.09 -4.83
N LEU A 351 0.21 -0.99 -5.61
CA LEU A 351 1.31 -1.93 -5.53
C LEU A 351 2.70 -1.28 -5.65
N PRO A 352 2.96 -0.30 -6.55
CA PRO A 352 4.29 0.29 -6.65
C PRO A 352 4.76 1.03 -5.40
N CYS A 353 3.85 1.56 -4.59
CA CYS A 353 4.21 2.15 -3.30
C CYS A 353 4.64 1.06 -2.30
N ALA A 354 3.88 -0.03 -2.21
CA ALA A 354 4.23 -1.17 -1.36
C ALA A 354 5.53 -1.83 -1.82
N ASP A 355 5.71 -2.00 -3.12
CA ASP A 355 6.90 -2.59 -3.75
C ASP A 355 8.16 -1.79 -3.41
N TYR A 356 8.11 -0.46 -3.51
CA TYR A 356 9.20 0.41 -3.10
C TYR A 356 9.58 0.24 -1.62
N LEU A 357 8.59 0.15 -0.74
CA LEU A 357 8.81 -0.01 0.70
C LEU A 357 9.40 -1.38 1.00
N MET A 358 8.87 -2.46 0.42
CA MET A 358 9.38 -3.82 0.61
C MET A 358 10.81 -3.96 0.06
N ALA A 359 11.12 -3.35 -1.10
CA ALA A 359 12.48 -3.27 -1.62
C ALA A 359 13.43 -2.57 -0.63
N GLY A 360 12.97 -1.47 0.00
CA GLY A 360 13.74 -0.75 1.02
C GLY A 360 14.01 -1.61 2.24
N ILE A 361 12.99 -2.30 2.74
CA ILE A 361 13.10 -3.18 3.90
C ILE A 361 14.05 -4.35 3.62
N ALA A 362 13.88 -5.02 2.46
CA ALA A 362 14.76 -6.12 2.06
C ALA A 362 16.23 -5.68 1.95
N GLU A 363 16.48 -4.51 1.35
CA GLU A 363 17.84 -3.96 1.23
C GLU A 363 18.47 -3.68 2.59
N VAL A 364 17.74 -3.03 3.47
CA VAL A 364 18.23 -2.59 4.78
C VAL A 364 18.50 -3.77 5.69
N LEU A 365 17.55 -4.71 5.80
CA LEU A 365 17.71 -5.91 6.64
C LEU A 365 18.68 -6.92 6.02
N GLY A 366 18.79 -6.99 4.69
CA GLY A 366 19.77 -7.84 4.01
C GLY A 366 21.22 -7.39 4.22
N LYS A 367 21.50 -6.09 4.31
CA LYS A 367 22.82 -5.55 4.60
C LYS A 367 23.31 -5.94 6.00
N GLU A 368 22.44 -5.95 7.00
CA GLU A 368 22.81 -6.36 8.36
C GLU A 368 23.16 -7.84 8.46
N LYS A 369 22.43 -8.69 7.78
CA LYS A 369 22.76 -10.13 7.72
C LYS A 369 24.16 -10.35 7.17
N ILE A 370 24.55 -9.60 6.14
CA ILE A 370 25.90 -9.68 5.56
C ILE A 370 26.97 -9.13 6.51
N ALA A 371 26.67 -8.03 7.24
CA ALA A 371 27.63 -7.43 8.19
C ALA A 371 27.88 -8.33 9.40
N SER A 372 26.83 -8.88 10.01
CA SER A 372 26.94 -9.80 11.14
C SER A 372 27.71 -11.08 10.79
N HIS A 373 27.56 -11.58 9.57
CA HIS A 373 28.29 -12.75 9.07
C HIS A 373 29.79 -12.50 8.93
N ARG A 374 30.18 -11.29 8.48
CA ARG A 374 31.61 -10.90 8.37
C ARG A 374 32.29 -10.75 9.72
N GLU A 375 31.57 -10.20 10.71
CA GLU A 375 32.11 -10.08 12.07
C GLU A 375 32.32 -11.43 12.73
N THR A 376 31.41 -12.39 12.54
CA THR A 376 31.49 -13.76 13.04
C THR A 376 32.62 -14.55 12.36
N GLN A 377 32.97 -14.27 11.12
CA GLN A 377 34.08 -14.90 10.40
C GLN A 377 35.45 -14.28 10.73
N ASN A 378 35.50 -12.99 11.05
CA ASN A 378 36.74 -12.27 11.41
C ASN A 378 37.10 -12.36 12.90
N GLY A 379 36.20 -12.86 13.74
CA GLY A 379 36.40 -13.07 15.18
C GLY A 379 36.81 -14.50 15.56
N ARG A 380 37.20 -15.33 14.58
CA ARG A 380 37.74 -16.68 14.78
C ARG A 380 39.23 -16.74 14.45
#